data_bc31dbb8552897ca7cf5a535ad208503
#
_entry.id   bc31dbb8552897ca7cf5a535ad208503
#
_cell.length_a   1.000
_cell.length_b   1.000
_cell.length_c   1.000
_cell.angle_alpha   90.00
_cell.angle_beta   90.00
_cell.angle_gamma   90.00
#
_symmetry.space_group_name_H-M   'P 1'
#
loop_
_entity.id
_entity.type
_entity.pdbx_description
1 polymer ?
#
loop_
_entity_poly.entity_id
_entity_poly.type
_entity_poly.pdbx_seq_one_letter_code
_entity_poly.pdbx_strand_id
1 'polypeptide(L)'
;MDCRSLYDLWCEKVTDPELQADLKAMDESGDEAVIEDAFYRTLEFGTAGLRGVLGAGTNRMNIHTVGQATQGIADFINGQANDGEPGTVAICYDSRINSQLFAHTAASVLAANGIKSYVYPRLQPTPALSFATRYLGCAIGINVTASHNPSKYNGYKVYGPDGCQIASEIADAITQAIESVDMFDDVRTMPFEDAQAAGFAIYIQEEVLDAFLDAVYDQHVEQEQSDLRVVYTPLNGTGLECVTRILERIGVTDIHVVEEQSKPDGNFPTCPYPNPEIREALECGIALCEQVHPDLLLATDPDADRVGIAVKDGDDYQLLSGNEVGVLLLDFICRMRKENGTLPEHPVAVTTIVSTSLVDPVAAKYGVDMRRVLTGFKYIGGVIADLEQQDEKERFVFGFEESYGYLAGTHARDKDAVVASMLICQMARYYRTLGKNLYQAMQDIYREFGFHHNRTVSYAFEGSAGAETMASIMTGFRSQPLSEIAGYKVEQFLDYQQGVGGLPSANVLEFDLEKGNKVIVRPSGTEPKVKVYLFTVGESASEAECLADVLSSAMAVFMK
;
A
#
# COMPACT_ATOMS: atom_id res chain seq x y z
N MET A 1 12.32 -31.82 -6.02
CA MET A 1 11.52 -32.48 -7.11
C MET A 1 11.56 -31.58 -8.31
N ASP A 2 11.50 -32.13 -9.53
CA ASP A 2 11.28 -31.32 -10.72
C ASP A 2 9.80 -30.90 -10.84
N CYS A 3 9.49 -29.93 -11.74
CA CYS A 3 8.15 -29.36 -11.86
C CYS A 3 7.09 -30.42 -12.19
N ARG A 4 7.39 -31.40 -13.04
CA ARG A 4 6.46 -32.45 -13.41
C ARG A 4 6.17 -33.39 -12.25
N SER A 5 7.17 -33.77 -11.49
CA SER A 5 7.00 -34.60 -10.28
C SER A 5 6.16 -33.90 -9.21
N LEU A 6 6.32 -32.55 -9.05
CA LEU A 6 5.49 -31.77 -8.15
C LEU A 6 4.04 -31.68 -8.65
N TYR A 7 3.83 -31.50 -9.95
CA TYR A 7 2.51 -31.51 -10.56
C TYR A 7 1.80 -32.85 -10.33
N ASP A 8 2.50 -34.01 -10.57
CA ASP A 8 1.94 -35.34 -10.36
C ASP A 8 1.55 -35.56 -8.89
N LEU A 9 2.39 -35.13 -7.94
CA LEU A 9 2.07 -35.14 -6.51
C LEU A 9 0.81 -34.30 -6.19
N TRP A 10 0.68 -33.12 -6.79
CA TRP A 10 -0.51 -32.28 -6.60
C TRP A 10 -1.77 -32.95 -7.15
N CYS A 11 -1.69 -33.61 -8.31
CA CYS A 11 -2.82 -34.38 -8.86
C CYS A 11 -3.25 -35.52 -7.93
N GLU A 12 -2.32 -36.10 -7.16
CA GLU A 12 -2.62 -37.17 -6.19
C GLU A 12 -3.23 -36.59 -4.88
N LYS A 13 -2.66 -35.50 -4.35
CA LYS A 13 -2.95 -35.02 -3.00
C LYS A 13 -4.13 -34.02 -2.96
N VAL A 14 -4.33 -33.19 -4.01
CA VAL A 14 -5.33 -32.15 -4.03
C VAL A 14 -6.73 -32.73 -4.21
N THR A 15 -7.63 -32.37 -3.30
CA THR A 15 -9.03 -32.81 -3.32
C THR A 15 -10.01 -31.67 -3.63
N ASP A 16 -9.55 -30.42 -3.58
CA ASP A 16 -10.37 -29.25 -3.90
C ASP A 16 -10.79 -29.27 -5.38
N PRO A 17 -12.10 -29.14 -5.69
CA PRO A 17 -12.58 -29.29 -7.07
C PRO A 17 -12.09 -28.20 -8.03
N GLU A 18 -11.89 -26.96 -7.57
CA GLU A 18 -11.42 -25.85 -8.41
C GLU A 18 -9.94 -26.07 -8.76
N LEU A 19 -9.12 -26.43 -7.77
CA LEU A 19 -7.71 -26.71 -8.00
C LEU A 19 -7.51 -27.97 -8.85
N GLN A 20 -8.37 -29.01 -8.70
CA GLN A 20 -8.36 -30.18 -9.58
C GLN A 20 -8.69 -29.81 -11.04
N ALA A 21 -9.65 -28.88 -11.23
CA ALA A 21 -9.99 -28.38 -12.56
C ALA A 21 -8.83 -27.61 -13.19
N ASP A 22 -8.11 -26.80 -12.40
CA ASP A 22 -6.92 -26.08 -12.85
C ASP A 22 -5.79 -27.05 -13.25
N LEU A 23 -5.48 -28.05 -12.42
CA LEU A 23 -4.48 -29.06 -12.73
C LEU A 23 -4.81 -29.80 -14.03
N LYS A 24 -6.07 -30.18 -14.20
CA LYS A 24 -6.55 -30.82 -15.42
C LYS A 24 -6.41 -29.92 -16.65
N ALA A 25 -6.75 -28.63 -16.52
CA ALA A 25 -6.61 -27.66 -17.60
C ALA A 25 -5.14 -27.44 -18.00
N MET A 26 -4.20 -27.47 -17.04
CA MET A 26 -2.76 -27.42 -17.34
C MET A 26 -2.31 -28.60 -18.21
N ASP A 27 -2.73 -29.83 -17.89
CA ASP A 27 -2.37 -31.01 -18.67
C ASP A 27 -3.04 -31.02 -20.07
N GLU A 28 -4.32 -30.64 -20.12
CA GLU A 28 -5.08 -30.53 -21.39
C GLU A 28 -4.54 -29.43 -22.31
N SER A 29 -3.83 -28.42 -21.80
CA SER A 29 -3.19 -27.39 -22.60
C SER A 29 -2.08 -27.94 -23.50
N GLY A 30 -1.44 -29.04 -23.08
CA GLY A 30 -0.28 -29.63 -23.76
C GLY A 30 0.97 -28.73 -23.76
N ASP A 31 0.98 -27.66 -22.97
CA ASP A 31 2.08 -26.71 -22.85
C ASP A 31 2.80 -26.89 -21.51
N GLU A 32 3.94 -27.54 -21.54
CA GLU A 32 4.78 -27.77 -20.35
C GLU A 32 5.21 -26.45 -19.66
N ALA A 33 5.27 -25.34 -20.37
CA ALA A 33 5.62 -24.05 -19.78
C ALA A 33 4.57 -23.58 -18.76
N VAL A 34 3.31 -23.98 -18.91
CA VAL A 34 2.23 -23.67 -17.94
C VAL A 34 2.46 -24.41 -16.62
N ILE A 35 2.85 -25.68 -16.70
CA ILE A 35 3.20 -26.49 -15.52
C ILE A 35 4.49 -25.95 -14.88
N GLU A 36 5.50 -25.67 -15.67
CA GLU A 36 6.74 -25.08 -15.19
C GLU A 36 6.48 -23.76 -14.43
N ASP A 37 5.69 -22.84 -14.99
CA ASP A 37 5.36 -21.56 -14.34
C ASP A 37 4.61 -21.74 -13.01
N ALA A 38 3.78 -22.76 -12.89
CA ALA A 38 3.04 -23.05 -11.66
C ALA A 38 3.90 -23.74 -10.56
N PHE A 39 4.98 -24.46 -10.94
CA PHE A 39 5.71 -25.35 -10.04
C PHE A 39 7.23 -25.12 -9.96
N TYR A 40 7.82 -24.16 -10.72
CA TYR A 40 9.28 -23.97 -10.75
C TYR A 40 9.89 -23.48 -9.42
N ARG A 41 9.05 -22.96 -8.53
CA ARG A 41 9.44 -22.53 -7.18
C ARG A 41 8.24 -22.59 -6.22
N THR A 42 8.51 -22.44 -4.94
CA THR A 42 7.48 -22.13 -3.94
C THR A 42 7.22 -20.64 -3.92
N LEU A 43 5.96 -20.24 -3.67
CA LEU A 43 5.58 -18.83 -3.52
C LEU A 43 6.35 -18.23 -2.33
N GLU A 44 7.12 -17.20 -2.61
CA GLU A 44 8.06 -16.61 -1.68
C GLU A 44 7.32 -15.76 -0.62
N PHE A 45 7.59 -16.04 0.65
CA PHE A 45 7.12 -15.23 1.76
C PHE A 45 8.19 -14.17 2.08
N GLY A 46 7.87 -12.91 1.81
CA GLY A 46 8.77 -11.78 2.07
C GLY A 46 8.23 -10.85 3.14
N THR A 47 8.89 -9.73 3.34
CA THR A 47 8.45 -8.67 4.30
C THR A 47 7.07 -8.08 3.98
N ALA A 48 6.53 -8.33 2.78
CA ALA A 48 5.17 -7.97 2.38
C ALA A 48 4.19 -9.15 2.49
N GLY A 49 4.63 -10.31 3.05
CA GLY A 49 3.87 -11.55 3.06
C GLY A 49 3.91 -12.30 1.71
N LEU A 50 2.86 -13.05 1.37
CA LEU A 50 2.72 -13.72 0.08
C LEU A 50 2.02 -12.81 -0.94
N ARG A 51 2.39 -12.94 -2.21
CA ARG A 51 1.66 -12.39 -3.35
C ARG A 51 1.87 -13.25 -4.58
N GLY A 52 0.79 -13.69 -5.22
CA GLY A 52 0.88 -14.53 -6.40
C GLY A 52 -0.39 -14.55 -7.23
N VAL A 53 -0.29 -15.18 -8.39
CA VAL A 53 -1.44 -15.49 -9.23
C VAL A 53 -2.27 -16.59 -8.56
N LEU A 54 -3.59 -16.50 -8.62
CA LEU A 54 -4.51 -17.54 -8.15
C LEU A 54 -4.39 -18.82 -8.99
N GLY A 55 -4.57 -19.98 -8.37
CA GLY A 55 -4.63 -21.27 -9.05
C GLY A 55 -3.85 -22.39 -8.36
N ALA A 56 -3.81 -23.55 -9.00
CA ALA A 56 -3.08 -24.71 -8.52
C ALA A 56 -1.57 -24.56 -8.74
N GLY A 57 -0.76 -25.02 -7.79
CA GLY A 57 0.69 -25.03 -7.86
C GLY A 57 1.38 -24.38 -6.67
N THR A 58 2.66 -24.68 -6.50
CA THR A 58 3.49 -24.16 -5.40
C THR A 58 3.82 -22.67 -5.57
N ASN A 59 3.84 -22.16 -6.80
CA ASN A 59 4.06 -20.74 -7.14
C ASN A 59 2.73 -19.99 -7.39
N ARG A 60 1.67 -20.41 -6.70
CA ARG A 60 0.32 -19.84 -6.83
C ARG A 60 -0.30 -19.57 -5.46
N MET A 61 -1.24 -18.61 -5.42
CA MET A 61 -2.09 -18.39 -4.26
C MET A 61 -3.27 -19.37 -4.29
N ASN A 62 -3.34 -20.23 -3.29
CA ASN A 62 -4.40 -21.22 -3.08
C ASN A 62 -4.49 -21.62 -1.62
N ILE A 63 -5.46 -22.49 -1.28
CA ILE A 63 -5.69 -22.94 0.10
C ILE A 63 -4.49 -23.68 0.71
N HIS A 64 -3.68 -24.37 -0.10
CA HIS A 64 -2.50 -25.11 0.38
C HIS A 64 -1.34 -24.18 0.70
N THR A 65 -1.03 -23.20 -0.18
CA THR A 65 0.02 -22.21 0.06
C THR A 65 -0.33 -21.25 1.21
N VAL A 66 -1.61 -20.86 1.33
CA VAL A 66 -2.12 -20.10 2.47
C VAL A 66 -2.09 -20.95 3.76
N GLY A 67 -2.48 -22.22 3.69
CA GLY A 67 -2.42 -23.15 4.80
C GLY A 67 -0.99 -23.33 5.32
N GLN A 68 -0.04 -23.56 4.42
CA GLN A 68 1.38 -23.71 4.75
C GLN A 68 1.94 -22.44 5.43
N ALA A 69 1.67 -21.27 4.85
CA ALA A 69 2.09 -20.00 5.44
C ALA A 69 1.49 -19.78 6.83
N THR A 70 0.21 -20.11 6.99
CA THR A 70 -0.47 -19.96 8.29
C THR A 70 0.02 -20.97 9.32
N GLN A 71 0.38 -22.20 8.91
CA GLN A 71 1.00 -23.17 9.82
C GLN A 71 2.36 -22.66 10.31
N GLY A 72 3.21 -22.10 9.43
CA GLY A 72 4.47 -21.48 9.83
C GLY A 72 4.28 -20.32 10.80
N ILE A 73 3.25 -19.47 10.59
CA ILE A 73 2.89 -18.40 11.54
C ILE A 73 2.41 -18.99 12.87
N ALA A 74 1.62 -20.06 12.86
CA ALA A 74 1.16 -20.73 14.07
C ALA A 74 2.33 -21.32 14.88
N ASP A 75 3.28 -21.94 14.19
CA ASP A 75 4.49 -22.50 14.82
C ASP A 75 5.36 -21.38 15.42
N PHE A 76 5.51 -20.24 14.71
CA PHE A 76 6.20 -19.06 15.21
C PHE A 76 5.52 -18.49 16.48
N ILE A 77 4.19 -18.31 16.48
CA ILE A 77 3.44 -17.82 17.64
C ILE A 77 3.58 -18.78 18.82
N ASN A 78 3.40 -20.07 18.61
CA ASN A 78 3.49 -21.10 19.65
C ASN A 78 4.92 -21.20 20.20
N GLY A 79 5.94 -21.00 19.35
CA GLY A 79 7.34 -20.96 19.77
C GLY A 79 7.70 -19.76 20.66
N GLN A 80 6.91 -18.69 20.61
CA GLN A 80 7.09 -17.48 21.44
C GLN A 80 6.16 -17.42 22.65
N ALA A 81 5.27 -18.42 22.82
CA ALA A 81 4.32 -18.43 23.91
C ALA A 81 5.00 -18.37 25.28
N ASN A 82 4.73 -17.31 26.05
CA ASN A 82 5.13 -17.18 27.43
C ASN A 82 4.01 -17.71 28.34
N ASP A 83 4.35 -18.47 29.38
CA ASP A 83 3.40 -19.06 30.35
C ASP A 83 2.34 -20.00 29.73
N GLY A 84 2.56 -20.49 28.50
CA GLY A 84 1.73 -21.54 27.86
C GLY A 84 0.47 -21.03 27.15
N GLU A 85 0.21 -19.72 27.11
CA GLU A 85 -0.88 -19.16 26.30
C GLU A 85 -0.33 -18.54 24.99
N PRO A 86 -0.77 -19.05 23.82
CA PRO A 86 -0.39 -18.46 22.54
C PRO A 86 -1.06 -17.10 22.33
N GLY A 87 -0.38 -16.22 21.60
CA GLY A 87 -0.94 -14.94 21.17
C GLY A 87 -2.17 -15.12 20.28
N THR A 88 -2.99 -14.08 20.15
CA THR A 88 -4.17 -14.07 19.27
C THR A 88 -3.84 -13.43 17.92
N VAL A 89 -4.71 -13.65 16.90
CA VAL A 89 -4.51 -13.15 15.53
C VAL A 89 -5.74 -12.38 15.08
N ALA A 90 -5.58 -11.18 14.51
CA ALA A 90 -6.66 -10.47 13.81
C ALA A 90 -6.61 -10.79 12.32
N ILE A 91 -7.76 -11.00 11.67
CA ILE A 91 -7.83 -11.35 10.25
C ILE A 91 -8.82 -10.43 9.53
N CYS A 92 -8.36 -9.86 8.42
CA CYS A 92 -9.13 -9.03 7.50
C CYS A 92 -8.96 -9.52 6.05
N TYR A 93 -9.88 -9.15 5.18
CA TYR A 93 -9.82 -9.49 3.77
C TYR A 93 -10.54 -8.46 2.90
N ASP A 94 -10.11 -8.37 1.64
CA ASP A 94 -10.70 -7.49 0.62
C ASP A 94 -11.74 -8.21 -0.25
N SER A 95 -12.15 -7.55 -1.35
CA SER A 95 -13.15 -8.04 -2.29
C SER A 95 -12.63 -9.05 -3.32
N ARG A 96 -11.33 -9.38 -3.33
CA ARG A 96 -10.72 -10.23 -4.34
C ARG A 96 -11.26 -11.66 -4.32
N ILE A 97 -11.14 -12.32 -5.46
CA ILE A 97 -11.49 -13.73 -5.60
C ILE A 97 -10.77 -14.53 -4.53
N ASN A 98 -11.49 -15.38 -3.82
CA ASN A 98 -11.02 -16.26 -2.75
C ASN A 98 -10.48 -15.55 -1.48
N SER A 99 -10.58 -14.20 -1.34
CA SER A 99 -10.07 -13.53 -0.14
C SER A 99 -10.75 -14.01 1.14
N GLN A 100 -12.06 -14.17 1.16
CA GLN A 100 -12.78 -14.72 2.30
C GLN A 100 -12.41 -16.19 2.55
N LEU A 101 -12.31 -17.01 1.50
CA LEU A 101 -11.88 -18.41 1.61
C LEU A 101 -10.49 -18.50 2.26
N PHE A 102 -9.54 -17.70 1.84
CA PHE A 102 -8.19 -17.69 2.39
C PHE A 102 -8.16 -17.17 3.85
N ALA A 103 -8.99 -16.19 4.19
CA ALA A 103 -9.14 -15.72 5.56
C ALA A 103 -9.71 -16.81 6.48
N HIS A 104 -10.73 -17.56 6.01
CA HIS A 104 -11.28 -18.71 6.74
C HIS A 104 -10.29 -19.87 6.82
N THR A 105 -9.52 -20.14 5.75
CA THR A 105 -8.43 -21.15 5.77
C THR A 105 -7.40 -20.79 6.84
N ALA A 106 -6.98 -19.53 6.92
CA ALA A 106 -6.05 -19.08 7.95
C ALA A 106 -6.64 -19.28 9.38
N ALA A 107 -7.87 -18.88 9.61
CA ALA A 107 -8.54 -19.07 10.90
C ALA A 107 -8.67 -20.56 11.28
N SER A 108 -8.95 -21.43 10.31
CA SER A 108 -9.06 -22.87 10.48
C SER A 108 -7.73 -23.53 10.88
N VAL A 109 -6.62 -23.10 10.25
CA VAL A 109 -5.27 -23.58 10.59
C VAL A 109 -4.86 -23.08 11.98
N LEU A 110 -5.07 -21.80 12.29
CA LEU A 110 -4.78 -21.23 13.61
C LEU A 110 -5.54 -21.98 14.71
N ALA A 111 -6.84 -22.21 14.52
CA ALA A 111 -7.69 -22.92 15.48
C ALA A 111 -7.20 -24.36 15.75
N ALA A 112 -6.81 -25.11 14.70
CA ALA A 112 -6.25 -26.46 14.83
C ALA A 112 -4.90 -26.48 15.57
N ASN A 113 -4.21 -25.34 15.63
CA ASN A 113 -2.98 -25.13 16.40
C ASN A 113 -3.20 -24.49 17.78
N GLY A 114 -4.46 -24.37 18.23
CA GLY A 114 -4.82 -23.82 19.54
C GLY A 114 -4.75 -22.30 19.66
N ILE A 115 -4.67 -21.58 18.53
CA ILE A 115 -4.56 -20.13 18.47
C ILE A 115 -5.93 -19.51 18.17
N LYS A 116 -6.36 -18.54 18.98
CA LYS A 116 -7.59 -17.79 18.73
C LYS A 116 -7.36 -16.75 17.65
N SER A 117 -8.34 -16.62 16.73
CA SER A 117 -8.37 -15.58 15.73
C SER A 117 -9.64 -14.73 15.83
N TYR A 118 -9.49 -13.43 15.64
CA TYR A 118 -10.55 -12.45 15.46
C TYR A 118 -10.68 -12.12 13.99
N VAL A 119 -11.79 -12.52 13.36
CA VAL A 119 -12.00 -12.41 11.91
C VAL A 119 -13.06 -11.36 11.63
N TYR A 120 -12.83 -10.42 10.72
CA TYR A 120 -13.90 -9.53 10.30
C TYR A 120 -15.03 -10.34 9.61
N PRO A 121 -16.30 -10.10 9.98
CA PRO A 121 -17.43 -10.86 9.41
C PRO A 121 -17.71 -10.52 7.95
N ARG A 122 -17.21 -9.40 7.48
CA ARG A 122 -17.26 -8.90 6.11
C ARG A 122 -15.95 -8.21 5.74
N LEU A 123 -15.72 -8.01 4.45
CA LEU A 123 -14.54 -7.31 3.96
C LEU A 123 -14.38 -5.94 4.61
N GLN A 124 -13.15 -5.55 4.91
CA GLN A 124 -12.83 -4.27 5.54
C GLN A 124 -11.52 -3.68 4.98
N PRO A 125 -11.30 -2.36 5.13
CA PRO A 125 -10.05 -1.70 4.76
C PRO A 125 -8.81 -2.23 5.50
N THR A 126 -7.67 -2.20 4.82
CA THR A 126 -6.35 -2.49 5.44
C THR A 126 -6.11 -1.72 6.75
N PRO A 127 -6.36 -0.40 6.85
CA PRO A 127 -6.15 0.33 8.11
C PRO A 127 -7.04 -0.15 9.25
N ALA A 128 -8.23 -0.69 8.98
CA ALA A 128 -9.09 -1.27 10.00
C ALA A 128 -8.43 -2.52 10.64
N LEU A 129 -7.69 -3.33 9.86
CA LEU A 129 -6.90 -4.43 10.42
C LEU A 129 -5.76 -3.92 11.29
N SER A 130 -4.97 -2.95 10.79
CA SER A 130 -3.88 -2.35 11.56
C SER A 130 -4.37 -1.84 12.93
N PHE A 131 -5.53 -1.15 12.94
CA PHE A 131 -6.19 -0.71 14.14
C PHE A 131 -6.66 -1.88 15.03
N ALA A 132 -7.38 -2.85 14.46
CA ALA A 132 -7.94 -3.98 15.21
C ALA A 132 -6.85 -4.85 15.85
N THR A 133 -5.72 -5.05 15.16
CA THR A 133 -4.57 -5.80 15.69
C THR A 133 -4.08 -5.19 17.01
N ARG A 134 -3.95 -3.86 17.05
CA ARG A 134 -3.55 -3.12 18.26
C ARG A 134 -4.67 -3.06 19.30
N TYR A 135 -5.88 -2.73 18.88
CA TYR A 135 -7.03 -2.55 19.77
C TYR A 135 -7.41 -3.83 20.52
N LEU A 136 -7.31 -4.99 19.85
CA LEU A 136 -7.59 -6.30 20.44
C LEU A 136 -6.37 -6.94 21.11
N GLY A 137 -5.20 -6.29 21.07
CA GLY A 137 -3.96 -6.81 21.63
C GLY A 137 -3.47 -8.10 20.96
N CYS A 138 -3.68 -8.22 19.65
CA CYS A 138 -3.24 -9.39 18.89
C CYS A 138 -1.73 -9.43 18.70
N ALA A 139 -1.15 -10.63 18.71
CA ALA A 139 0.27 -10.83 18.41
C ALA A 139 0.58 -10.63 16.92
N ILE A 140 -0.37 -10.97 16.05
CA ILE A 140 -0.25 -10.91 14.59
C ILE A 140 -1.57 -10.38 14.00
N GLY A 141 -1.45 -9.60 12.92
CA GLY A 141 -2.56 -9.30 12.00
C GLY A 141 -2.34 -9.95 10.65
N ILE A 142 -3.39 -10.45 10.02
CA ILE A 142 -3.37 -11.05 8.68
C ILE A 142 -4.36 -10.32 7.80
N ASN A 143 -3.90 -9.79 6.65
CA ASN A 143 -4.77 -9.20 5.64
C ASN A 143 -4.67 -9.95 4.32
N VAL A 144 -5.78 -10.50 3.87
CA VAL A 144 -5.87 -11.20 2.58
C VAL A 144 -6.22 -10.19 1.50
N THR A 145 -5.21 -9.70 0.80
CA THR A 145 -5.34 -8.69 -0.25
C THR A 145 -4.10 -8.65 -1.15
N ALA A 146 -4.28 -8.31 -2.40
CA ALA A 146 -3.19 -7.90 -3.30
C ALA A 146 -3.28 -6.41 -3.70
N SER A 147 -3.95 -5.57 -2.87
CA SER A 147 -4.14 -4.13 -3.10
C SER A 147 -4.71 -3.87 -4.51
N HIS A 148 -4.07 -3.05 -5.30
CA HIS A 148 -4.47 -2.63 -6.64
C HIS A 148 -4.01 -3.55 -7.79
N ASN A 149 -3.44 -4.72 -7.52
CA ASN A 149 -3.02 -5.65 -8.56
C ASN A 149 -4.23 -6.15 -9.39
N PRO A 150 -4.02 -6.63 -10.63
CA PRO A 150 -5.08 -7.24 -11.44
C PRO A 150 -5.83 -8.37 -10.72
N SER A 151 -7.05 -8.68 -11.17
CA SER A 151 -7.96 -9.66 -10.57
C SER A 151 -7.37 -11.06 -10.37
N LYS A 152 -6.46 -11.47 -11.27
CA LYS A 152 -5.81 -12.79 -11.19
C LYS A 152 -4.85 -12.95 -10.01
N TYR A 153 -4.52 -11.86 -9.28
CA TYR A 153 -3.63 -11.89 -8.12
C TYR A 153 -4.42 -11.88 -6.81
N ASN A 154 -3.87 -12.57 -5.82
CA ASN A 154 -4.21 -12.34 -4.42
C ASN A 154 -2.93 -12.32 -3.58
N GLY A 155 -3.05 -12.00 -2.29
CA GLY A 155 -1.93 -11.90 -1.38
C GLY A 155 -2.34 -12.15 0.06
N TYR A 156 -1.34 -12.22 0.93
CA TYR A 156 -1.48 -12.52 2.34
C TYR A 156 -0.45 -11.68 3.10
N LYS A 157 -0.85 -10.49 3.55
CA LYS A 157 0.01 -9.55 4.28
C LYS A 157 0.01 -9.88 5.77
N VAL A 158 1.16 -9.72 6.44
CA VAL A 158 1.29 -9.99 7.88
C VAL A 158 1.73 -8.72 8.61
N TYR A 159 1.08 -8.47 9.75
CA TYR A 159 1.27 -7.31 10.60
C TYR A 159 1.70 -7.75 12.00
N GLY A 160 2.59 -6.98 12.62
CA GLY A 160 3.01 -7.18 14.01
C GLY A 160 2.00 -6.62 15.03
N PRO A 161 2.29 -6.83 16.33
CA PRO A 161 1.40 -6.36 17.42
C PRO A 161 1.28 -4.83 17.49
N ASP A 162 2.23 -4.12 16.88
CA ASP A 162 2.22 -2.66 16.73
C ASP A 162 1.31 -2.17 15.60
N GLY A 163 0.71 -3.07 14.81
CA GLY A 163 -0.12 -2.76 13.66
C GLY A 163 0.66 -2.37 12.40
N CYS A 164 1.99 -2.42 12.39
CA CYS A 164 2.83 -2.27 11.20
C CYS A 164 2.94 -3.60 10.44
N GLN A 165 3.19 -3.55 9.14
CA GLN A 165 3.70 -4.72 8.44
C GLN A 165 5.00 -5.19 9.08
N ILE A 166 5.19 -6.52 9.22
CA ILE A 166 6.31 -7.10 9.95
C ILE A 166 7.68 -6.63 9.43
N ALA A 167 8.60 -6.42 10.37
CA ALA A 167 10.00 -6.12 10.06
C ALA A 167 10.71 -7.33 9.46
N SER A 168 11.84 -7.09 8.81
CA SER A 168 12.60 -8.15 8.11
C SER A 168 12.98 -9.32 9.01
N GLU A 169 13.41 -9.04 10.25
CA GLU A 169 13.81 -10.08 11.21
C GLU A 169 12.66 -11.03 11.58
N ILE A 170 11.44 -10.48 11.77
CA ILE A 170 10.24 -11.30 12.05
C ILE A 170 9.83 -12.05 10.79
N ALA A 171 9.89 -11.39 9.61
CA ALA A 171 9.59 -12.03 8.34
C ALA A 171 10.53 -13.21 8.05
N ASP A 172 11.83 -13.07 8.32
CA ASP A 172 12.82 -14.13 8.15
C ASP A 172 12.55 -15.31 9.09
N ALA A 173 12.20 -15.05 10.35
CA ALA A 173 11.85 -16.10 11.30
C ALA A 173 10.57 -16.87 10.89
N ILE A 174 9.54 -16.16 10.42
CA ILE A 174 8.32 -16.78 9.90
C ILE A 174 8.62 -17.56 8.61
N THR A 175 9.45 -17.03 7.71
CA THR A 175 9.85 -17.71 6.47
C THR A 175 10.53 -19.04 6.79
N GLN A 176 11.47 -19.09 7.74
CA GLN A 176 12.11 -20.33 8.18
C GLN A 176 11.11 -21.34 8.74
N ALA A 177 10.11 -20.88 9.50
CA ALA A 177 9.05 -21.73 9.99
C ALA A 177 8.22 -22.31 8.82
N ILE A 178 7.82 -21.47 7.83
CA ILE A 178 7.07 -21.89 6.64
C ILE A 178 7.84 -22.92 5.81
N GLU A 179 9.14 -22.70 5.59
CA GLU A 179 9.99 -23.60 4.81
C GLU A 179 10.15 -25.00 5.45
N SER A 180 9.94 -25.11 6.76
CA SER A 180 9.98 -26.39 7.47
C SER A 180 8.68 -27.20 7.40
N VAL A 181 7.59 -26.62 6.88
CA VAL A 181 6.25 -27.22 6.83
C VAL A 181 6.02 -27.91 5.49
N ASP A 182 5.71 -29.21 5.48
CA ASP A 182 5.12 -29.86 4.31
C ASP A 182 3.65 -29.43 4.17
N MET A 183 3.29 -28.88 3.00
CA MET A 183 1.97 -28.29 2.79
C MET A 183 0.81 -29.30 2.79
N PHE A 184 1.07 -30.59 2.60
CA PHE A 184 0.06 -31.65 2.60
C PHE A 184 0.02 -32.44 3.90
N ASP A 185 1.18 -32.70 4.49
CA ASP A 185 1.30 -33.67 5.59
C ASP A 185 1.43 -32.97 6.98
N ASP A 186 1.93 -31.72 7.05
CA ASP A 186 2.17 -31.01 8.32
C ASP A 186 1.12 -29.94 8.65
N VAL A 187 0.34 -29.45 7.68
CA VAL A 187 -0.66 -28.42 7.90
C VAL A 187 -1.85 -28.99 8.67
N ARG A 188 -2.03 -28.55 9.92
CA ARG A 188 -3.18 -28.89 10.74
C ARG A 188 -4.32 -27.93 10.43
N THR A 189 -5.50 -28.47 10.20
CA THR A 189 -6.69 -27.66 9.93
C THR A 189 -7.93 -28.30 10.54
N MET A 190 -8.98 -27.50 10.72
CA MET A 190 -10.34 -27.94 11.06
C MET A 190 -11.36 -27.12 10.28
N PRO A 191 -12.61 -27.58 10.10
CA PRO A 191 -13.63 -26.75 9.47
C PRO A 191 -13.81 -25.41 10.21
N PHE A 192 -14.02 -24.33 9.46
CA PHE A 192 -14.16 -22.99 10.04
C PHE A 192 -15.32 -22.90 11.03
N GLU A 193 -16.45 -23.55 10.73
CA GLU A 193 -17.62 -23.62 11.59
C GLU A 193 -17.33 -24.34 12.92
N ASP A 194 -16.49 -25.37 12.88
CA ASP A 194 -16.04 -26.09 14.09
C ASP A 194 -15.10 -25.20 14.92
N ALA A 195 -14.23 -24.45 14.26
CA ALA A 195 -13.37 -23.46 14.92
C ALA A 195 -14.21 -22.34 15.60
N GLN A 196 -15.28 -21.89 14.97
CA GLN A 196 -16.23 -20.96 15.57
C GLN A 196 -16.97 -21.57 16.77
N ALA A 197 -17.51 -22.77 16.62
CA ALA A 197 -18.21 -23.48 17.68
C ALA A 197 -17.31 -23.74 18.90
N ALA A 198 -16.03 -23.98 18.67
CA ALA A 198 -15.02 -24.16 19.71
C ALA A 198 -14.51 -22.85 20.32
N GLY A 199 -14.89 -21.68 19.79
CA GLY A 199 -14.47 -20.36 20.27
C GLY A 199 -13.04 -19.97 19.90
N PHE A 200 -12.47 -20.59 18.86
CA PHE A 200 -11.15 -20.22 18.31
C PHE A 200 -11.25 -19.23 17.15
N ALA A 201 -12.28 -19.29 16.31
CA ALA A 201 -12.57 -18.29 15.32
C ALA A 201 -13.73 -17.41 15.79
N ILE A 202 -13.46 -16.13 16.06
CA ILE A 202 -14.41 -15.20 16.67
C ILE A 202 -14.60 -14.04 15.70
N TYR A 203 -15.86 -13.73 15.35
CA TYR A 203 -16.12 -12.54 14.56
C TYR A 203 -15.87 -11.26 15.36
N ILE A 204 -15.10 -10.35 14.75
CA ILE A 204 -14.90 -8.99 15.27
C ILE A 204 -16.25 -8.29 15.33
N GLN A 205 -16.54 -7.72 16.50
CA GLN A 205 -17.80 -7.02 16.74
C GLN A 205 -17.78 -5.61 16.14
N GLU A 206 -18.96 -5.05 15.87
CA GLU A 206 -19.12 -3.74 15.23
C GLU A 206 -18.44 -2.60 16.03
N GLU A 207 -18.38 -2.74 17.35
CA GLU A 207 -17.74 -1.76 18.24
C GLU A 207 -16.26 -1.52 17.93
N VAL A 208 -15.57 -2.51 17.35
CA VAL A 208 -14.16 -2.35 16.94
C VAL A 208 -14.06 -1.47 15.68
N LEU A 209 -14.98 -1.66 14.73
CA LEU A 209 -15.05 -0.82 13.54
C LEU A 209 -15.49 0.60 13.89
N ASP A 210 -16.46 0.75 14.80
CA ASP A 210 -16.88 2.05 15.31
C ASP A 210 -15.73 2.78 16.00
N ALA A 211 -14.95 2.08 16.84
CA ALA A 211 -13.77 2.64 17.49
C ALA A 211 -12.67 3.05 16.48
N PHE A 212 -12.50 2.29 15.39
CA PHE A 212 -11.63 2.71 14.30
C PHE A 212 -12.11 4.02 13.65
N LEU A 213 -13.41 4.11 13.32
CA LEU A 213 -13.97 5.32 12.72
C LEU A 213 -13.98 6.51 13.69
N ASP A 214 -14.09 6.28 14.99
CA ASP A 214 -13.94 7.33 16.01
C ASP A 214 -12.50 7.86 16.01
N ALA A 215 -11.50 6.97 15.98
CA ALA A 215 -10.09 7.35 15.93
C ALA A 215 -9.71 8.08 14.62
N VAL A 216 -10.35 7.72 13.49
CA VAL A 216 -10.24 8.45 12.22
C VAL A 216 -10.87 9.84 12.37
N TYR A 217 -12.08 9.94 12.93
CA TYR A 217 -12.77 11.20 13.14
C TYR A 217 -11.99 12.16 14.03
N ASP A 218 -11.28 11.66 15.03
CA ASP A 218 -10.42 12.47 15.92
C ASP A 218 -9.31 13.21 15.17
N GLN A 219 -9.03 12.84 13.92
CA GLN A 219 -8.05 13.53 13.07
C GLN A 219 -8.62 14.70 12.28
N HIS A 220 -9.93 15.00 12.40
CA HIS A 220 -10.54 16.13 11.73
C HIS A 220 -9.89 17.47 12.17
N VAL A 221 -9.70 18.37 11.23
CA VAL A 221 -9.01 19.66 11.48
C VAL A 221 -9.85 20.88 11.17
N GLU A 222 -10.95 20.72 10.46
CA GLU A 222 -11.86 21.80 10.05
C GLU A 222 -13.14 21.78 10.89
N GLN A 223 -13.68 22.97 11.18
CA GLN A 223 -14.91 23.12 11.97
C GLN A 223 -16.11 23.65 11.15
N GLU A 224 -15.87 24.17 9.94
CA GLU A 224 -16.91 24.75 9.12
C GLU A 224 -17.65 23.67 8.30
N GLN A 225 -18.98 23.71 8.37
CA GLN A 225 -19.85 22.88 7.55
C GLN A 225 -20.27 23.68 6.30
N SER A 226 -19.72 23.36 5.16
CA SER A 226 -20.22 23.83 3.87
C SER A 226 -20.64 22.64 3.00
N ASP A 227 -21.60 22.85 2.11
CA ASP A 227 -22.02 21.83 1.16
C ASP A 227 -20.86 21.48 0.23
N LEU A 228 -20.45 20.22 0.20
CA LEU A 228 -19.50 19.67 -0.75
C LEU A 228 -20.17 18.54 -1.50
N ARG A 229 -20.14 18.60 -2.84
CA ARG A 229 -20.61 17.52 -3.68
C ARG A 229 -19.43 16.64 -4.10
N VAL A 230 -19.53 15.35 -3.81
CA VAL A 230 -18.46 14.37 -4.05
C VAL A 230 -18.98 13.25 -4.95
N VAL A 231 -18.23 12.89 -5.98
CA VAL A 231 -18.34 11.59 -6.64
C VAL A 231 -17.34 10.65 -5.97
N TYR A 232 -17.78 9.47 -5.60
CA TYR A 232 -16.93 8.49 -4.95
C TYR A 232 -16.99 7.13 -5.63
N THR A 233 -15.83 6.52 -5.86
CA THR A 233 -15.72 5.12 -6.27
C THR A 233 -14.82 4.32 -5.33
N PRO A 234 -15.31 3.20 -4.77
CA PRO A 234 -14.49 2.24 -4.04
C PRO A 234 -13.74 1.25 -4.96
N LEU A 235 -13.80 1.40 -6.29
CA LEU A 235 -13.22 0.49 -7.28
C LEU A 235 -13.54 -0.99 -6.99
N ASN A 236 -14.80 -1.31 -6.72
CA ASN A 236 -15.29 -2.64 -6.30
C ASN A 236 -14.63 -3.21 -5.03
N GLY A 237 -14.01 -2.36 -4.21
CA GLY A 237 -13.25 -2.72 -3.01
C GLY A 237 -14.00 -2.54 -1.70
N THR A 238 -13.21 -2.37 -0.63
CA THR A 238 -13.67 -2.33 0.78
C THR A 238 -14.07 -0.95 1.28
N GLY A 239 -13.71 0.12 0.54
CA GLY A 239 -13.78 1.49 1.05
C GLY A 239 -15.20 2.03 1.27
N LEU A 240 -16.22 1.48 0.60
CA LEU A 240 -17.56 2.09 0.54
C LEU A 240 -18.12 2.40 1.93
N GLU A 241 -18.16 1.42 2.82
CA GLU A 241 -18.75 1.57 4.14
C GLU A 241 -18.01 2.61 5.00
N CYS A 242 -16.71 2.46 5.15
CA CYS A 242 -15.93 3.33 6.05
C CYS A 242 -15.81 4.76 5.52
N VAL A 243 -15.58 4.93 4.21
CA VAL A 243 -15.45 6.27 3.60
C VAL A 243 -16.77 7.02 3.65
N THR A 244 -17.90 6.41 3.29
CA THR A 244 -19.19 7.11 3.35
C THR A 244 -19.57 7.47 4.80
N ARG A 245 -19.38 6.55 5.76
CA ARG A 245 -19.64 6.81 7.18
C ARG A 245 -18.80 7.96 7.74
N ILE A 246 -17.51 8.04 7.39
CA ILE A 246 -16.65 9.12 7.90
C ILE A 246 -16.97 10.46 7.23
N LEU A 247 -17.31 10.46 5.94
CA LEU A 247 -17.73 11.67 5.22
C LEU A 247 -19.05 12.23 5.78
N GLU A 248 -20.03 11.36 6.07
CA GLU A 248 -21.28 11.75 6.72
C GLU A 248 -21.03 12.37 8.11
N ARG A 249 -20.09 11.81 8.90
CA ARG A 249 -19.73 12.34 10.23
C ARG A 249 -19.17 13.77 10.17
N ILE A 250 -18.46 14.13 9.11
CA ILE A 250 -17.96 15.50 8.89
C ILE A 250 -18.99 16.37 8.15
N GLY A 251 -20.21 15.91 7.94
CA GLY A 251 -21.30 16.66 7.31
C GLY A 251 -21.24 16.71 5.78
N VAL A 252 -20.45 15.87 5.11
CA VAL A 252 -20.49 15.69 3.66
C VAL A 252 -21.54 14.62 3.35
N THR A 253 -22.71 15.06 2.86
CA THR A 253 -23.87 14.18 2.60
C THR A 253 -24.28 14.12 1.13
N ASP A 254 -23.81 15.04 0.28
CA ASP A 254 -24.05 15.02 -1.18
C ASP A 254 -22.98 14.13 -1.88
N ILE A 255 -23.08 12.81 -1.63
CA ILE A 255 -22.15 11.81 -2.12
C ILE A 255 -22.83 10.99 -3.23
N HIS A 256 -22.24 11.04 -4.42
CA HIS A 256 -22.67 10.27 -5.59
C HIS A 256 -21.71 9.10 -5.79
N VAL A 257 -22.14 7.91 -5.43
CA VAL A 257 -21.32 6.69 -5.60
C VAL A 257 -21.44 6.18 -7.03
N VAL A 258 -20.32 5.79 -7.63
CA VAL A 258 -20.28 5.13 -8.95
C VAL A 258 -20.91 3.74 -8.81
N GLU A 259 -22.12 3.55 -9.35
CA GLU A 259 -22.94 2.35 -9.11
C GLU A 259 -22.24 1.07 -9.61
N GLU A 260 -21.62 1.11 -10.79
CA GLU A 260 -20.93 -0.02 -11.42
C GLU A 260 -19.74 -0.52 -10.60
N GLN A 261 -19.16 0.35 -9.77
CA GLN A 261 -17.98 0.07 -8.94
C GLN A 261 -18.31 0.01 -7.44
N SER A 262 -19.57 0.18 -7.05
CA SER A 262 -20.00 0.27 -5.65
C SER A 262 -20.02 -1.08 -4.94
N LYS A 263 -20.33 -2.15 -5.67
CA LYS A 263 -20.41 -3.51 -5.11
C LYS A 263 -19.04 -4.17 -5.13
N PRO A 264 -18.65 -4.86 -4.05
CA PRO A 264 -17.45 -5.68 -4.03
C PRO A 264 -17.46 -6.73 -5.16
N ASP A 265 -16.43 -6.72 -6.02
CA ASP A 265 -16.28 -7.69 -7.10
C ASP A 265 -14.79 -7.89 -7.42
N GLY A 266 -14.26 -9.08 -7.10
CA GLY A 266 -12.86 -9.43 -7.32
C GLY A 266 -12.45 -9.58 -8.79
N ASN A 267 -13.41 -9.54 -9.74
CA ASN A 267 -13.10 -9.53 -11.17
C ASN A 267 -12.77 -8.12 -11.68
N PHE A 268 -13.16 -7.06 -10.96
CA PHE A 268 -12.96 -5.66 -11.35
C PHE A 268 -13.40 -5.38 -12.80
N PRO A 269 -14.69 -5.62 -13.14
CA PRO A 269 -15.16 -5.71 -14.54
C PRO A 269 -15.03 -4.42 -15.32
N THR A 270 -15.02 -3.27 -14.63
CA THR A 270 -14.89 -1.93 -15.25
C THR A 270 -13.47 -1.38 -15.17
N CYS A 271 -12.58 -2.04 -14.41
CA CYS A 271 -11.24 -1.56 -14.13
C CYS A 271 -10.27 -2.72 -13.88
N PRO A 272 -9.68 -3.33 -14.95
CA PRO A 272 -8.75 -4.47 -14.83
C PRO A 272 -7.54 -4.19 -13.91
N TYR A 273 -7.16 -2.93 -13.74
CA TYR A 273 -6.17 -2.44 -12.81
C TYR A 273 -6.84 -1.45 -11.84
N PRO A 274 -7.39 -1.91 -10.70
CA PRO A 274 -8.13 -1.05 -9.76
C PRO A 274 -7.18 -0.15 -8.95
N ASN A 275 -6.41 0.67 -9.65
CA ASN A 275 -5.41 1.57 -9.09
C ASN A 275 -5.84 3.04 -9.29
N PRO A 276 -6.13 3.79 -8.23
CA PRO A 276 -6.56 5.19 -8.33
C PRO A 276 -5.48 6.14 -8.87
N GLU A 277 -4.25 5.66 -9.11
CA GLU A 277 -3.18 6.42 -9.75
C GLU A 277 -3.38 6.59 -11.26
N ILE A 278 -4.18 5.72 -11.88
CA ILE A 278 -4.33 5.69 -13.34
C ILE A 278 -5.71 6.22 -13.76
N ARG A 279 -5.72 7.00 -14.84
CA ARG A 279 -6.95 7.64 -15.34
C ARG A 279 -8.00 6.62 -15.74
N GLU A 280 -7.60 5.51 -16.32
CA GLU A 280 -8.48 4.42 -16.78
C GLU A 280 -9.33 3.83 -15.63
N ALA A 281 -8.79 3.80 -14.41
CA ALA A 281 -9.55 3.36 -13.23
C ALA A 281 -10.65 4.34 -12.85
N LEU A 282 -10.49 5.61 -13.19
CA LEU A 282 -11.39 6.70 -12.81
C LEU A 282 -12.43 7.03 -13.92
N GLU A 283 -12.40 6.38 -15.08
CA GLU A 283 -13.27 6.72 -16.21
C GLU A 283 -14.76 6.67 -15.87
N CYS A 284 -15.22 5.65 -15.13
CA CYS A 284 -16.61 5.58 -14.68
C CYS A 284 -16.96 6.76 -13.74
N GLY A 285 -16.04 7.10 -12.84
CA GLY A 285 -16.17 8.25 -11.94
C GLY A 285 -16.20 9.58 -12.72
N ILE A 286 -15.31 9.76 -13.68
CA ILE A 286 -15.26 10.97 -14.54
C ILE A 286 -16.54 11.09 -15.35
N ALA A 287 -17.06 9.98 -15.92
CA ALA A 287 -18.32 9.98 -16.63
C ALA A 287 -19.52 10.39 -15.74
N LEU A 288 -19.53 9.98 -14.48
CA LEU A 288 -20.53 10.43 -13.51
C LEU A 288 -20.33 11.91 -13.15
N CYS A 289 -19.07 12.38 -13.04
CA CYS A 289 -18.77 13.78 -12.79
C CYS A 289 -19.32 14.72 -13.88
N GLU A 290 -19.33 14.30 -15.14
CA GLU A 290 -19.93 15.08 -16.24
C GLU A 290 -21.45 15.25 -16.08
N GLN A 291 -22.12 14.38 -15.34
CA GLN A 291 -23.56 14.43 -15.09
C GLN A 291 -23.91 15.24 -13.86
N VAL A 292 -23.14 15.07 -12.76
CA VAL A 292 -23.48 15.66 -11.45
C VAL A 292 -22.69 16.90 -11.11
N HIS A 293 -21.64 17.20 -11.85
CA HIS A 293 -20.76 18.36 -11.65
C HIS A 293 -20.28 18.51 -10.19
N PRO A 294 -19.52 17.55 -9.65
CA PRO A 294 -19.05 17.57 -8.28
C PRO A 294 -17.91 18.58 -8.08
N ASP A 295 -17.65 18.91 -6.83
CA ASP A 295 -16.45 19.64 -6.42
C ASP A 295 -15.19 18.76 -6.47
N LEU A 296 -15.39 17.43 -6.27
CA LEU A 296 -14.31 16.46 -6.11
C LEU A 296 -14.75 15.05 -6.56
N LEU A 297 -13.85 14.33 -7.26
CA LEU A 297 -13.90 12.89 -7.43
C LEU A 297 -12.88 12.24 -6.48
N LEU A 298 -13.34 11.26 -5.67
CA LEU A 298 -12.54 10.39 -4.83
C LEU A 298 -12.56 8.96 -5.37
N ALA A 299 -11.42 8.26 -5.33
CA ALA A 299 -11.33 6.85 -5.64
C ALA A 299 -10.39 6.15 -4.66
N THR A 300 -10.84 5.05 -4.04
CA THR A 300 -10.00 4.20 -3.20
C THR A 300 -9.69 2.89 -3.89
N ASP A 301 -8.49 2.33 -3.67
CA ASP A 301 -8.13 1.01 -4.18
C ASP A 301 -8.87 -0.11 -3.41
N PRO A 302 -8.81 -1.38 -3.86
CA PRO A 302 -9.64 -2.45 -3.30
C PRO A 302 -9.51 -2.69 -1.81
N ASP A 303 -8.34 -2.52 -1.21
CA ASP A 303 -8.13 -2.65 0.23
C ASP A 303 -8.12 -1.30 0.97
N ALA A 304 -8.50 -0.22 0.26
CA ALA A 304 -8.72 1.13 0.76
C ALA A 304 -7.55 1.64 1.64
N ASP A 305 -6.33 1.34 1.21
CA ASP A 305 -5.11 1.92 1.79
C ASP A 305 -4.60 3.11 0.94
N ARG A 306 -5.10 3.29 -0.29
CA ARG A 306 -4.78 4.41 -1.20
C ARG A 306 -6.02 5.17 -1.60
N VAL A 307 -5.86 6.47 -1.84
CA VAL A 307 -6.91 7.33 -2.39
C VAL A 307 -6.35 8.27 -3.45
N GLY A 308 -6.96 8.24 -4.63
CA GLY A 308 -6.72 9.18 -5.72
C GLY A 308 -7.86 10.17 -5.85
N ILE A 309 -7.57 11.34 -6.42
CA ILE A 309 -8.56 12.39 -6.64
C ILE A 309 -8.46 13.00 -8.02
N ALA A 310 -9.60 13.48 -8.51
CA ALA A 310 -9.65 14.36 -9.65
C ALA A 310 -10.56 15.56 -9.38
N VAL A 311 -10.17 16.71 -9.91
CA VAL A 311 -10.92 17.98 -9.80
C VAL A 311 -11.07 18.61 -11.17
N LYS A 312 -12.16 19.35 -11.38
CA LYS A 312 -12.41 20.00 -12.65
C LYS A 312 -11.48 21.19 -12.87
N ASP A 313 -10.83 21.25 -14.03
CA ASP A 313 -10.06 22.39 -14.51
C ASP A 313 -10.45 22.68 -15.97
N GLY A 314 -11.10 23.82 -16.21
CA GLY A 314 -11.68 24.12 -17.52
C GLY A 314 -12.76 23.10 -17.93
N ASP A 315 -12.53 22.43 -19.06
CA ASP A 315 -13.45 21.43 -19.62
C ASP A 315 -13.08 19.98 -19.27
N ASP A 316 -11.95 19.73 -18.56
CA ASP A 316 -11.45 18.39 -18.22
C ASP A 316 -11.30 18.20 -16.70
N TYR A 317 -11.14 16.95 -16.28
CA TYR A 317 -10.81 16.56 -14.91
C TYR A 317 -9.32 16.26 -14.80
N GLN A 318 -8.65 17.02 -13.93
CA GLN A 318 -7.22 16.86 -13.62
C GLN A 318 -7.05 15.89 -12.45
N LEU A 319 -6.30 14.84 -12.67
CA LEU A 319 -5.86 13.94 -11.61
C LEU A 319 -4.67 14.58 -10.90
N LEU A 320 -4.76 14.71 -9.58
CA LEU A 320 -3.62 15.12 -8.77
C LEU A 320 -2.79 13.88 -8.40
N SER A 321 -1.49 13.98 -8.59
CA SER A 321 -0.56 12.91 -8.22
C SER A 321 -0.50 12.70 -6.70
N GLY A 322 -0.04 11.52 -6.26
CA GLY A 322 0.13 11.23 -4.85
C GLY A 322 1.07 12.20 -4.13
N ASN A 323 2.09 12.71 -4.84
CA ASN A 323 2.96 13.76 -4.34
C ASN A 323 2.23 15.10 -4.14
N GLU A 324 1.42 15.53 -5.11
CA GLU A 324 0.67 16.79 -5.02
C GLU A 324 -0.35 16.75 -3.90
N VAL A 325 -1.10 15.64 -3.77
CA VAL A 325 -2.06 15.46 -2.68
C VAL A 325 -1.35 15.40 -1.33
N GLY A 326 -0.19 14.73 -1.24
CA GLY A 326 0.62 14.68 -0.02
C GLY A 326 1.11 16.05 0.43
N VAL A 327 1.57 16.88 -0.51
CA VAL A 327 1.99 18.28 -0.23
C VAL A 327 0.81 19.13 0.19
N LEU A 328 -0.32 19.05 -0.51
CA LEU A 328 -1.54 19.78 -0.18
C LEU A 328 -2.06 19.41 1.22
N LEU A 329 -2.08 18.11 1.55
CA LEU A 329 -2.50 17.64 2.88
C LEU A 329 -1.55 18.13 3.97
N LEU A 330 -0.23 18.08 3.73
CA LEU A 330 0.75 18.60 4.70
C LEU A 330 0.53 20.09 4.98
N ASP A 331 0.40 20.93 3.93
CA ASP A 331 0.12 22.37 4.09
C ASP A 331 -1.20 22.60 4.82
N PHE A 332 -2.27 21.90 4.40
CA PHE A 332 -3.60 22.06 4.96
C PHE A 332 -3.67 21.65 6.44
N ILE A 333 -3.18 20.46 6.79
CA ILE A 333 -3.20 19.95 8.17
C ILE A 333 -2.40 20.87 9.10
N CYS A 334 -1.18 21.26 8.68
CA CYS A 334 -0.35 22.14 9.48
C CYS A 334 -0.95 23.55 9.62
N ARG A 335 -1.54 24.09 8.56
CA ARG A 335 -2.25 25.38 8.58
C ARG A 335 -3.41 25.34 9.56
N MET A 336 -4.32 24.39 9.42
CA MET A 336 -5.52 24.28 10.26
C MET A 336 -5.16 24.03 11.72
N ARG A 337 -4.22 23.11 11.99
CA ARG A 337 -3.76 22.87 13.37
C ARG A 337 -3.08 24.10 13.99
N LYS A 338 -2.34 24.88 13.20
CA LYS A 338 -1.72 26.13 13.66
C LYS A 338 -2.78 27.19 13.97
N GLU A 339 -3.78 27.36 13.11
CA GLU A 339 -4.88 28.31 13.31
C GLU A 339 -5.75 27.92 14.52
N ASN A 340 -5.97 26.62 14.73
CA ASN A 340 -6.71 26.08 15.87
C ASN A 340 -5.88 26.00 17.18
N GLY A 341 -4.58 26.29 17.12
CA GLY A 341 -3.68 26.15 18.28
C GLY A 341 -3.41 24.69 18.71
N THR A 342 -3.59 23.73 17.80
CA THR A 342 -3.42 22.28 18.05
C THR A 342 -2.21 21.68 17.33
N LEU A 343 -1.41 22.52 16.64
CA LEU A 343 -0.13 22.03 16.09
C LEU A 343 0.83 21.75 17.25
N PRO A 344 1.37 20.52 17.37
CA PRO A 344 2.25 20.18 18.50
C PRO A 344 3.56 20.98 18.45
N GLU A 345 4.23 21.06 19.58
CA GLU A 345 5.61 21.54 19.61
C GLU A 345 6.51 20.53 18.89
N HIS A 346 7.41 21.02 18.04
CA HIS A 346 8.31 20.16 17.22
C HIS A 346 7.55 19.09 16.40
N PRO A 347 6.59 19.49 15.57
CA PRO A 347 5.79 18.55 14.79
C PRO A 347 6.66 17.73 13.83
N VAL A 348 6.32 16.46 13.64
CA VAL A 348 7.02 15.53 12.76
C VAL A 348 6.11 15.10 11.62
N ALA A 349 6.60 15.20 10.39
CA ALA A 349 6.00 14.55 9.24
C ALA A 349 7.00 13.59 8.58
N VAL A 350 6.48 12.55 7.91
CA VAL A 350 7.34 11.50 7.35
C VAL A 350 6.96 11.21 5.90
N THR A 351 7.96 11.10 5.04
CA THR A 351 7.75 10.63 3.66
C THR A 351 8.90 9.73 3.21
N THR A 352 8.82 9.19 1.98
CA THR A 352 9.87 8.32 1.47
C THR A 352 10.98 9.12 0.75
N ILE A 353 12.14 8.49 0.58
CA ILE A 353 13.25 9.05 -0.21
C ILE A 353 12.87 9.28 -1.68
N VAL A 354 11.84 8.60 -2.19
CA VAL A 354 11.36 8.72 -3.56
C VAL A 354 10.12 9.62 -3.71
N SER A 355 9.70 10.30 -2.62
CA SER A 355 8.65 11.32 -2.65
C SER A 355 9.21 12.71 -2.95
N THR A 356 8.35 13.61 -3.38
CA THR A 356 8.73 14.97 -3.84
C THR A 356 9.55 15.76 -2.81
N SER A 357 10.50 16.56 -3.31
CA SER A 357 11.25 17.52 -2.49
C SER A 357 10.47 18.79 -2.15
N LEU A 358 9.32 19.03 -2.78
CA LEU A 358 8.45 20.17 -2.48
C LEU A 358 7.93 20.17 -1.03
N VAL A 359 7.91 19.01 -0.37
CA VAL A 359 7.53 18.92 1.05
C VAL A 359 8.49 19.67 1.98
N ASP A 360 9.77 19.81 1.62
CA ASP A 360 10.77 20.41 2.49
C ASP A 360 10.50 21.90 2.76
N PRO A 361 10.31 22.76 1.75
CA PRO A 361 9.96 24.16 1.99
C PRO A 361 8.56 24.33 2.61
N VAL A 362 7.60 23.46 2.30
CA VAL A 362 6.28 23.47 2.92
C VAL A 362 6.37 23.12 4.41
N ALA A 363 7.10 22.06 4.78
CA ALA A 363 7.34 21.67 6.17
C ALA A 363 8.05 22.80 6.95
N ALA A 364 9.07 23.42 6.35
CA ALA A 364 9.83 24.52 6.96
C ALA A 364 8.94 25.73 7.31
N LYS A 365 7.93 26.05 6.50
CA LYS A 365 6.94 27.12 6.76
C LYS A 365 6.21 26.95 8.09
N TYR A 366 6.03 25.72 8.55
CA TYR A 366 5.32 25.38 9.78
C TYR A 366 6.25 24.90 10.91
N GLY A 367 7.56 24.84 10.68
CA GLY A 367 8.53 24.33 11.64
C GLY A 367 8.41 22.80 11.84
N VAL A 368 7.96 22.07 10.83
CA VAL A 368 7.81 20.62 10.84
C VAL A 368 9.18 19.96 10.59
N ASP A 369 9.55 19.01 11.44
CA ASP A 369 10.66 18.08 11.23
C ASP A 369 10.27 17.06 10.16
N MET A 370 10.72 17.30 8.91
CA MET A 370 10.41 16.43 7.77
C MET A 370 11.40 15.27 7.71
N ARG A 371 10.96 14.07 8.04
CA ARG A 371 11.79 12.87 8.03
C ARG A 371 11.59 12.08 6.75
N ARG A 372 12.69 11.57 6.18
CA ARG A 372 12.69 10.71 5.00
C ARG A 372 13.06 9.30 5.40
N VAL A 373 12.27 8.32 4.90
CA VAL A 373 12.49 6.90 5.14
C VAL A 373 12.59 6.14 3.82
N LEU A 374 13.00 4.87 3.85
CA LEU A 374 12.95 4.00 2.68
C LEU A 374 11.51 3.79 2.21
N THR A 375 11.35 3.37 0.95
CA THR A 375 10.04 3.05 0.38
C THR A 375 9.39 1.87 1.11
N GLY A 376 8.14 2.04 1.49
CA GLY A 376 7.33 1.09 2.24
C GLY A 376 6.80 1.71 3.52
N PHE A 377 5.48 1.72 3.68
CA PHE A 377 4.80 2.43 4.77
C PHE A 377 5.19 1.91 6.16
N LYS A 378 5.70 0.68 6.25
CA LYS A 378 6.27 0.11 7.48
C LYS A 378 7.39 0.99 8.10
N TYR A 379 8.14 1.70 7.27
CA TYR A 379 9.18 2.61 7.77
C TYR A 379 8.58 3.91 8.34
N ILE A 380 7.45 4.38 7.77
CA ILE A 380 6.68 5.48 8.35
C ILE A 380 6.09 5.03 9.69
N GLY A 381 5.49 3.83 9.72
CA GLY A 381 5.00 3.21 10.95
C GLY A 381 6.10 3.04 12.02
N GLY A 382 7.32 2.69 11.59
CA GLY A 382 8.49 2.61 12.47
C GLY A 382 8.82 3.94 13.14
N VAL A 383 8.81 5.05 12.41
CA VAL A 383 9.01 6.40 13.00
C VAL A 383 7.91 6.72 14.03
N ILE A 384 6.66 6.32 13.77
CA ILE A 384 5.57 6.51 14.75
C ILE A 384 5.84 5.66 16.01
N ALA A 385 6.28 4.40 15.83
CA ALA A 385 6.61 3.52 16.95
C ALA A 385 7.78 4.08 17.79
N ASP A 386 8.81 4.64 17.14
CA ASP A 386 9.92 5.30 17.83
C ASP A 386 9.45 6.51 18.66
N LEU A 387 8.57 7.33 18.10
CA LEU A 387 7.96 8.45 18.83
C LEU A 387 7.08 7.96 20.00
N GLU A 388 6.34 6.86 19.81
CA GLU A 388 5.52 6.27 20.88
C GLU A 388 6.39 5.73 22.04
N GLN A 389 7.52 5.08 21.74
CA GLN A 389 8.48 4.63 22.76
C GLN A 389 9.11 5.78 23.55
N GLN A 390 9.21 6.97 22.93
CA GLN A 390 9.71 8.19 23.55
C GLN A 390 8.62 8.99 24.28
N ASP A 391 7.37 8.51 24.31
CA ASP A 391 6.18 9.23 24.79
C ASP A 391 5.95 10.56 24.05
N GLU A 392 6.30 10.60 22.75
CA GLU A 392 6.23 11.77 21.88
C GLU A 392 5.32 11.55 20.64
N LYS A 393 4.47 10.52 20.65
CA LYS A 393 3.61 10.15 19.48
C LYS A 393 2.76 11.30 18.96
N GLU A 394 2.37 12.24 19.84
CA GLU A 394 1.55 13.41 19.48
C GLU A 394 2.27 14.39 18.54
N ARG A 395 3.59 14.28 18.43
CA ARG A 395 4.38 15.06 17.46
C ARG A 395 4.16 14.63 16.02
N PHE A 396 3.74 13.38 15.78
CA PHE A 396 3.43 12.90 14.44
C PHE A 396 2.15 13.56 13.93
N VAL A 397 2.28 14.33 12.85
CA VAL A 397 1.15 15.06 12.25
C VAL A 397 0.67 14.44 10.95
N PHE A 398 1.60 13.92 10.12
CA PHE A 398 1.27 13.38 8.81
C PHE A 398 2.39 12.51 8.25
N GLY A 399 2.01 11.46 7.50
CA GLY A 399 2.93 10.65 6.72
C GLY A 399 2.34 10.26 5.37
N PHE A 400 3.17 10.17 4.31
CA PHE A 400 2.68 9.75 3.01
C PHE A 400 3.76 9.12 2.12
N GLU A 401 3.30 8.36 1.14
CA GLU A 401 4.09 7.86 0.01
C GLU A 401 3.57 8.46 -1.30
N GLU A 402 4.46 8.63 -2.27
CA GLU A 402 4.14 9.13 -3.62
C GLU A 402 3.08 8.29 -4.35
N SER A 403 2.93 7.04 -3.92
CA SER A 403 1.98 6.06 -4.46
C SER A 403 0.59 6.16 -3.82
N TYR A 404 0.12 7.38 -3.55
CA TYR A 404 -1.25 7.68 -3.10
C TYR A 404 -1.63 7.13 -1.72
N GLY A 405 -0.65 6.81 -0.89
CA GLY A 405 -0.85 6.33 0.48
C GLY A 405 -0.56 7.41 1.51
N TYR A 406 -1.51 7.67 2.40
CA TYR A 406 -1.45 8.76 3.39
C TYR A 406 -1.87 8.26 4.76
N LEU A 407 -1.37 8.90 5.81
CA LEU A 407 -1.79 8.68 7.19
C LEU A 407 -1.71 9.99 7.99
N ALA A 408 -2.75 10.33 8.70
CA ALA A 408 -2.73 11.33 9.76
C ALA A 408 -3.14 10.67 11.08
N GLY A 409 -2.50 11.06 12.18
CA GLY A 409 -2.69 10.40 13.47
C GLY A 409 -1.95 9.07 13.60
N THR A 410 -2.14 8.42 14.74
CA THR A 410 -1.38 7.23 15.13
C THR A 410 -2.27 6.01 15.43
N HIS A 411 -3.53 6.04 14.99
CA HIS A 411 -4.51 4.97 15.20
C HIS A 411 -4.20 3.71 14.37
N ALA A 412 -3.70 3.90 13.15
CA ALA A 412 -3.17 2.85 12.28
C ALA A 412 -1.65 3.02 12.10
N ARG A 413 -0.99 2.01 11.52
CA ARG A 413 0.44 1.99 11.20
C ARG A 413 0.71 1.62 9.74
N ASP A 414 -0.31 1.70 8.93
CA ASP A 414 -0.26 1.58 7.46
C ASP A 414 -1.04 2.77 6.86
N LYS A 415 -0.98 2.88 5.55
CA LYS A 415 -1.76 3.87 4.78
C LYS A 415 -3.25 3.73 5.11
N ASP A 416 -3.92 4.86 5.21
CA ASP A 416 -5.34 4.91 5.54
C ASP A 416 -6.09 5.84 4.59
N ALA A 417 -6.77 5.23 3.59
CA ALA A 417 -7.59 5.98 2.66
C ALA A 417 -8.86 6.54 3.30
N VAL A 418 -9.30 6.04 4.46
CA VAL A 418 -10.47 6.54 5.17
C VAL A 418 -10.17 7.90 5.79
N VAL A 419 -9.06 8.00 6.55
CA VAL A 419 -8.62 9.29 7.12
C VAL A 419 -8.22 10.27 6.03
N ALA A 420 -7.56 9.80 4.96
CA ALA A 420 -7.17 10.65 3.85
C ALA A 420 -8.39 11.20 3.11
N SER A 421 -9.42 10.39 2.83
CA SER A 421 -10.66 10.83 2.20
C SER A 421 -11.38 11.90 3.04
N MET A 422 -11.42 11.73 4.36
CA MET A 422 -11.95 12.73 5.27
C MET A 422 -11.21 14.06 5.15
N LEU A 423 -9.89 14.03 5.27
CA LEU A 423 -9.04 15.23 5.24
C LEU A 423 -9.03 15.91 3.87
N ILE A 424 -9.07 15.14 2.78
CA ILE A 424 -9.19 15.68 1.41
C ILE A 424 -10.52 16.40 1.23
N CYS A 425 -11.64 15.88 1.74
CA CYS A 425 -12.93 16.56 1.68
C CYS A 425 -12.95 17.85 2.51
N GLN A 426 -12.35 17.84 3.71
CA GLN A 426 -12.18 19.04 4.52
C GLN A 426 -11.33 20.09 3.80
N MET A 427 -10.22 19.67 3.22
CA MET A 427 -9.35 20.54 2.42
C MET A 427 -10.08 21.11 1.20
N ALA A 428 -10.87 20.31 0.48
CA ALA A 428 -11.66 20.78 -0.65
C ALA A 428 -12.71 21.85 -0.21
N ARG A 429 -13.40 21.64 0.91
CA ARG A 429 -14.31 22.63 1.50
C ARG A 429 -13.59 23.92 1.82
N TYR A 430 -12.47 23.83 2.52
CA TYR A 430 -11.66 25.02 2.87
C TYR A 430 -11.29 25.85 1.64
N TYR A 431 -10.70 25.21 0.61
CA TYR A 431 -10.31 25.95 -0.59
C TYR A 431 -11.51 26.47 -1.39
N ARG A 432 -12.65 25.77 -1.36
CA ARG A 432 -13.89 26.27 -1.96
C ARG A 432 -14.37 27.57 -1.32
N THR A 433 -14.23 27.75 0.01
CA THR A 433 -14.54 29.05 0.66
C THR A 433 -13.66 30.18 0.16
N LEU A 434 -12.45 29.85 -0.33
CA LEU A 434 -11.54 30.80 -0.95
C LEU A 434 -11.76 30.98 -2.47
N GLY A 435 -12.81 30.36 -3.03
CA GLY A 435 -13.14 30.40 -4.45
C GLY A 435 -12.17 29.59 -5.33
N LYS A 436 -11.53 28.55 -4.78
CA LYS A 436 -10.53 27.70 -5.46
C LYS A 436 -10.90 26.23 -5.36
N ASN A 437 -10.48 25.46 -6.36
CA ASN A 437 -10.41 23.99 -6.24
C ASN A 437 -8.99 23.54 -5.83
N LEU A 438 -8.80 22.22 -5.63
CA LEU A 438 -7.51 21.69 -5.16
C LEU A 438 -6.38 21.81 -6.21
N TYR A 439 -6.70 21.77 -7.50
CA TYR A 439 -5.72 22.01 -8.56
C TYR A 439 -5.19 23.46 -8.49
N GLN A 440 -6.09 24.44 -8.34
CA GLN A 440 -5.70 25.84 -8.19
C GLN A 440 -4.92 26.09 -6.89
N ALA A 441 -5.28 25.38 -5.81
CA ALA A 441 -4.52 25.44 -4.55
C ALA A 441 -3.09 24.90 -4.74
N MET A 442 -2.93 23.82 -5.51
CA MET A 442 -1.61 23.26 -5.83
C MET A 442 -0.79 24.24 -6.69
N GLN A 443 -1.42 24.93 -7.64
CA GLN A 443 -0.75 25.96 -8.42
C GLN A 443 -0.25 27.14 -7.55
N ASP A 444 -0.94 27.47 -6.47
CA ASP A 444 -0.47 28.50 -5.53
C ASP A 444 0.78 28.02 -4.77
N ILE A 445 0.83 26.77 -4.34
CA ILE A 445 2.01 26.18 -3.71
C ILE A 445 3.20 26.18 -4.68
N TYR A 446 2.99 25.81 -5.94
CA TYR A 446 4.04 25.88 -6.95
C TYR A 446 4.55 27.31 -7.19
N ARG A 447 3.68 28.31 -7.17
CA ARG A 447 4.09 29.73 -7.29
C ARG A 447 4.88 30.22 -6.07
N GLU A 448 4.57 29.70 -4.87
CA GLU A 448 5.26 30.07 -3.63
C GLU A 448 6.63 29.41 -3.52
N PHE A 449 6.79 28.12 -3.93
CA PHE A 449 7.97 27.32 -3.63
C PHE A 449 8.73 26.79 -4.87
N GLY A 450 8.26 27.09 -6.07
CA GLY A 450 8.83 26.56 -7.33
C GLY A 450 8.06 25.37 -7.88
N PHE A 451 8.22 25.14 -9.19
CA PHE A 451 7.56 24.04 -9.90
C PHE A 451 8.40 22.78 -9.78
N HIS A 452 7.95 21.86 -8.94
CA HIS A 452 8.55 20.53 -8.78
C HIS A 452 7.77 19.51 -9.61
N HIS A 453 8.48 18.79 -10.46
CA HIS A 453 7.90 17.70 -11.23
C HIS A 453 8.58 16.38 -10.85
N ASN A 454 7.76 15.35 -10.64
CA ASN A 454 8.22 14.02 -10.28
C ASN A 454 7.75 13.02 -11.33
N ARG A 455 8.67 12.22 -11.84
CA ARG A 455 8.37 11.16 -12.81
C ARG A 455 9.05 9.86 -12.42
N THR A 456 8.32 8.78 -12.51
CA THR A 456 8.87 7.42 -12.36
C THR A 456 8.86 6.71 -13.70
N VAL A 457 10.02 6.20 -14.11
CA VAL A 457 10.16 5.38 -15.31
C VAL A 457 10.54 3.98 -14.89
N SER A 458 9.80 2.98 -15.39
CA SER A 458 10.05 1.56 -15.08
C SER A 458 10.62 0.86 -16.30
N TYR A 459 11.75 0.18 -16.12
CA TYR A 459 12.41 -0.64 -17.13
C TYR A 459 12.25 -2.10 -16.74
N ALA A 460 11.51 -2.87 -17.56
CA ALA A 460 11.30 -4.30 -17.33
C ALA A 460 12.38 -5.12 -18.07
N PHE A 461 12.81 -6.20 -17.43
CA PHE A 461 13.81 -7.13 -17.96
C PHE A 461 13.22 -8.54 -17.92
N GLU A 462 13.08 -9.18 -19.07
CA GLU A 462 12.42 -10.48 -19.16
C GLU A 462 13.40 -11.64 -18.92
N GLY A 463 12.86 -12.73 -18.37
CA GLY A 463 13.55 -14.00 -18.17
C GLY A 463 14.61 -14.01 -17.07
N SER A 464 15.32 -15.13 -16.93
CA SER A 464 16.39 -15.32 -15.93
C SER A 464 17.56 -14.37 -16.12
N ALA A 465 17.88 -14.00 -17.34
CA ALA A 465 18.90 -12.99 -17.67
C ALA A 465 18.54 -11.58 -17.16
N GLY A 466 17.26 -11.30 -16.92
CA GLY A 466 16.80 -10.01 -16.43
C GLY A 466 17.34 -9.65 -15.05
N ALA A 467 17.39 -10.61 -14.13
CA ALA A 467 17.96 -10.41 -12.79
C ALA A 467 19.46 -10.09 -12.84
N GLU A 468 20.21 -10.76 -13.72
CA GLU A 468 21.64 -10.51 -13.92
C GLU A 468 21.87 -9.11 -14.55
N THR A 469 21.04 -8.71 -15.51
CA THR A 469 21.08 -7.38 -16.13
C THR A 469 20.83 -6.29 -15.08
N MET A 470 19.81 -6.42 -14.25
CA MET A 470 19.53 -5.47 -13.16
C MET A 470 20.71 -5.36 -12.18
N ALA A 471 21.27 -6.49 -11.77
CA ALA A 471 22.43 -6.52 -10.87
C ALA A 471 23.67 -5.85 -11.53
N SER A 472 23.88 -6.07 -12.83
CA SER A 472 24.95 -5.44 -13.61
C SER A 472 24.79 -3.93 -13.68
N ILE A 473 23.56 -3.43 -13.96
CA ILE A 473 23.26 -1.99 -13.98
C ILE A 473 23.61 -1.34 -12.64
N MET A 474 23.14 -1.92 -11.53
CA MET A 474 23.40 -1.38 -10.19
C MET A 474 24.89 -1.42 -9.83
N THR A 475 25.57 -2.50 -10.20
CA THR A 475 27.03 -2.63 -10.00
C THR A 475 27.82 -1.63 -10.84
N GLY A 476 27.39 -1.39 -12.07
CA GLY A 476 27.98 -0.39 -12.97
C GLY A 476 27.95 1.01 -12.36
N PHE A 477 26.80 1.46 -11.89
CA PHE A 477 26.67 2.76 -11.23
C PHE A 477 27.50 2.86 -9.93
N ARG A 478 27.62 1.78 -9.16
CA ARG A 478 28.46 1.76 -7.95
C ARG A 478 29.94 1.85 -8.24
N SER A 479 30.40 1.09 -9.25
CA SER A 479 31.81 1.04 -9.60
C SER A 479 32.30 2.31 -10.30
N GLN A 480 31.43 2.97 -11.04
CA GLN A 480 31.70 4.20 -11.77
C GLN A 480 30.51 5.17 -11.64
N PRO A 481 30.35 5.82 -10.48
CA PRO A 481 29.30 6.81 -10.30
C PRO A 481 29.38 7.92 -11.34
N LEU A 482 28.24 8.32 -11.87
CA LEU A 482 28.16 9.39 -12.85
C LEU A 482 28.57 10.72 -12.19
N SER A 483 29.42 11.49 -12.85
CA SER A 483 29.77 12.85 -12.43
C SER A 483 28.83 13.92 -13.01
N GLU A 484 28.05 13.54 -14.03
CA GLU A 484 27.12 14.38 -14.74
C GLU A 484 25.99 13.53 -15.34
N ILE A 485 24.75 14.04 -15.33
CA ILE A 485 23.59 13.44 -16.00
C ILE A 485 22.94 14.53 -16.85
N ALA A 486 22.87 14.31 -18.16
CA ALA A 486 22.28 15.24 -19.13
C ALA A 486 22.80 16.70 -19.07
N GLY A 487 24.08 16.89 -18.77
CA GLY A 487 24.71 18.21 -18.64
C GLY A 487 24.59 18.82 -17.25
N TYR A 488 23.87 18.18 -16.32
CA TYR A 488 23.78 18.60 -14.92
C TYR A 488 24.82 17.87 -14.08
N LYS A 489 25.64 18.64 -13.36
CA LYS A 489 26.67 18.09 -12.48
C LYS A 489 26.03 17.32 -11.33
N VAL A 490 26.59 16.15 -11.01
CA VAL A 490 26.26 15.42 -9.78
C VAL A 490 26.99 16.09 -8.62
N GLU A 491 26.26 16.64 -7.69
CA GLU A 491 26.79 17.30 -6.48
C GLU A 491 27.05 16.28 -5.37
N GLN A 492 26.17 15.26 -5.27
CA GLN A 492 26.30 14.18 -4.30
C GLN A 492 25.83 12.86 -4.91
N PHE A 493 26.55 11.77 -4.60
CA PHE A 493 26.15 10.40 -4.88
C PHE A 493 25.99 9.65 -3.56
N LEU A 494 24.84 9.00 -3.37
CA LEU A 494 24.52 8.22 -2.18
C LEU A 494 24.22 6.77 -2.58
N ASP A 495 24.91 5.82 -1.93
CA ASP A 495 24.62 4.40 -2.02
C ASP A 495 24.01 3.92 -0.69
N TYR A 496 22.72 3.65 -0.69
CA TYR A 496 21.98 3.24 0.51
C TYR A 496 22.42 1.86 1.03
N GLN A 497 23.17 1.06 0.27
CA GLN A 497 23.79 -0.15 0.81
C GLN A 497 24.85 0.14 1.88
N GLN A 498 25.43 1.34 1.86
CA GLN A 498 26.44 1.78 2.83
C GLN A 498 25.81 2.34 4.13
N GLY A 499 24.49 2.45 4.19
CA GLY A 499 23.77 3.13 5.25
C GLY A 499 23.84 4.65 5.09
N VAL A 500 22.74 5.29 4.78
CA VAL A 500 22.64 6.74 4.56
C VAL A 500 21.72 7.34 5.62
N GLY A 501 22.17 8.36 6.33
CA GLY A 501 21.34 9.13 7.27
C GLY A 501 20.72 8.31 8.40
N GLY A 502 21.31 7.18 8.78
CA GLY A 502 20.76 6.27 9.79
C GLY A 502 19.67 5.31 9.27
N LEU A 503 19.38 5.35 7.97
CA LEU A 503 18.42 4.44 7.33
C LEU A 503 19.01 3.02 7.21
N PRO A 504 18.17 1.97 7.22
CA PRO A 504 18.61 0.61 6.95
C PRO A 504 19.29 0.48 5.59
N SER A 505 20.16 -0.54 5.45
CA SER A 505 20.77 -0.86 4.15
C SER A 505 19.70 -1.20 3.12
N ALA A 506 19.81 -0.60 1.92
CA ALA A 506 18.87 -0.83 0.83
C ALA A 506 19.57 -0.74 -0.53
N ASN A 507 19.09 -1.53 -1.51
CA ASN A 507 19.63 -1.48 -2.86
C ASN A 507 19.05 -0.29 -3.65
N VAL A 508 19.48 0.92 -3.27
CA VAL A 508 19.03 2.19 -3.85
C VAL A 508 20.26 3.07 -4.09
N LEU A 509 20.27 3.76 -5.21
CA LEU A 509 21.30 4.76 -5.58
C LEU A 509 20.63 6.10 -5.81
N GLU A 510 21.20 7.17 -5.25
CA GLU A 510 20.71 8.53 -5.39
C GLU A 510 21.82 9.44 -5.95
N PHE A 511 21.45 10.24 -6.94
CA PHE A 511 22.29 11.25 -7.55
C PHE A 511 21.62 12.61 -7.34
N ASP A 512 22.13 13.41 -6.43
CA ASP A 512 21.74 14.80 -6.29
C ASP A 512 22.43 15.63 -7.35
N LEU A 513 21.65 16.35 -8.12
CA LEU A 513 22.12 17.17 -9.22
C LEU A 513 22.01 18.65 -8.84
N GLU A 514 22.80 19.47 -9.53
CA GLU A 514 22.70 20.92 -9.38
C GLU A 514 21.28 21.45 -9.63
N LYS A 515 20.97 22.59 -9.05
CA LYS A 515 19.66 23.26 -9.08
C LYS A 515 18.53 22.48 -8.40
N GLY A 516 18.85 21.61 -7.46
CA GLY A 516 17.86 20.85 -6.69
C GLY A 516 17.20 19.69 -7.45
N ASN A 517 17.75 19.33 -8.61
CA ASN A 517 17.28 18.14 -9.33
C ASN A 517 17.87 16.87 -8.71
N LYS A 518 17.22 15.73 -8.94
CA LYS A 518 17.65 14.44 -8.36
C LYS A 518 17.25 13.27 -9.25
N VAL A 519 18.06 12.24 -9.26
CA VAL A 519 17.74 10.95 -9.87
C VAL A 519 17.95 9.84 -8.84
N ILE A 520 16.96 8.97 -8.67
CA ILE A 520 17.08 7.78 -7.82
C ILE A 520 16.88 6.55 -8.69
N VAL A 521 17.75 5.54 -8.53
CA VAL A 521 17.69 4.25 -9.23
C VAL A 521 17.48 3.15 -8.20
N ARG A 522 16.41 2.35 -8.38
CA ARG A 522 16.04 1.29 -7.47
C ARG A 522 15.51 0.07 -8.24
N PRO A 523 16.12 -1.12 -8.09
CA PRO A 523 15.53 -2.35 -8.57
C PRO A 523 14.30 -2.72 -7.73
N SER A 524 13.30 -3.33 -8.37
CA SER A 524 12.17 -3.93 -7.65
C SER A 524 12.63 -5.20 -6.92
N GLY A 525 12.13 -5.41 -5.70
CA GLY A 525 12.38 -6.63 -4.96
C GLY A 525 11.49 -7.81 -5.37
N THR A 526 10.38 -7.53 -6.09
CA THR A 526 9.35 -8.54 -6.39
C THR A 526 9.13 -8.77 -7.89
N GLU A 527 9.65 -7.90 -8.74
CA GLU A 527 9.47 -7.96 -10.18
C GLU A 527 10.81 -7.68 -10.89
N PRO A 528 11.08 -8.25 -12.06
CA PRO A 528 12.29 -7.99 -12.82
C PRO A 528 12.25 -6.60 -13.48
N LYS A 529 12.29 -5.55 -12.66
CA LYS A 529 12.21 -4.14 -13.07
C LYS A 529 13.20 -3.28 -12.31
N VAL A 530 13.76 -2.28 -13.00
CA VAL A 530 14.46 -1.14 -12.38
C VAL A 530 13.59 0.09 -12.51
N LYS A 531 13.33 0.77 -11.40
CA LYS A 531 12.64 2.06 -11.37
C LYS A 531 13.65 3.18 -11.30
N VAL A 532 13.46 4.19 -12.14
CA VAL A 532 14.21 5.45 -12.12
C VAL A 532 13.23 6.56 -11.74
N TYR A 533 13.49 7.19 -10.61
CA TYR A 533 12.71 8.33 -10.12
C TYR A 533 13.46 9.61 -10.49
N LEU A 534 12.77 10.50 -11.17
CA LEU A 534 13.28 11.78 -11.63
C LEU A 534 12.58 12.91 -10.86
N PHE A 535 13.37 13.77 -10.25
CA PHE A 535 12.91 14.94 -9.51
C PHE A 535 13.49 16.17 -10.19
N THR A 536 12.64 17.01 -10.70
CA THR A 536 13.06 18.21 -11.42
C THR A 536 12.40 19.45 -10.87
N VAL A 537 13.14 20.54 -10.87
CA VAL A 537 12.69 21.86 -10.39
C VAL A 537 12.88 22.87 -11.52
N GLY A 538 11.83 23.64 -11.80
CA GLY A 538 11.82 24.65 -12.85
C GLY A 538 11.13 25.95 -12.40
N GLU A 539 11.30 27.00 -13.20
CA GLU A 539 10.56 28.27 -13.02
C GLU A 539 9.12 28.17 -13.54
N SER A 540 8.82 27.11 -14.29
CA SER A 540 7.48 26.78 -14.78
C SER A 540 7.26 25.27 -14.82
N ALA A 541 5.99 24.82 -14.83
CA ALA A 541 5.63 23.41 -14.97
C ALA A 541 6.24 22.79 -16.25
N SER A 542 6.14 23.51 -17.39
CA SER A 542 6.69 23.04 -18.66
C SER A 542 8.22 22.89 -18.64
N GLU A 543 8.93 23.77 -17.94
CA GLU A 543 10.37 23.65 -17.79
C GLU A 543 10.76 22.44 -16.95
N ALA A 544 10.10 22.23 -15.80
CA ALA A 544 10.34 21.08 -14.94
C ALA A 544 10.04 19.77 -15.66
N GLU A 545 8.95 19.72 -16.44
CA GLU A 545 8.56 18.54 -17.23
C GLU A 545 9.58 18.26 -18.37
N CYS A 546 9.97 19.29 -19.13
CA CYS A 546 10.97 19.16 -20.19
C CYS A 546 12.31 18.64 -19.64
N LEU A 547 12.71 19.10 -18.46
CA LEU A 547 13.92 18.62 -17.80
C LEU A 547 13.79 17.13 -17.42
N ALA A 548 12.59 16.69 -16.95
CA ALA A 548 12.36 15.28 -16.68
C ALA A 548 12.47 14.42 -17.96
N ASP A 549 12.03 14.92 -19.12
CA ASP A 549 12.23 14.25 -20.42
C ASP A 549 13.72 14.09 -20.77
N VAL A 550 14.50 15.14 -20.56
CA VAL A 550 15.94 15.15 -20.82
C VAL A 550 16.67 14.15 -19.90
N LEU A 551 16.38 14.16 -18.59
CA LEU A 551 16.96 13.22 -17.63
C LEU A 551 16.52 11.78 -17.92
N SER A 552 15.25 11.56 -18.26
CA SER A 552 14.72 10.24 -18.64
C SER A 552 15.47 9.66 -19.85
N SER A 553 15.66 10.49 -20.87
CA SER A 553 16.39 10.09 -22.09
C SER A 553 17.85 9.74 -21.80
N ALA A 554 18.50 10.49 -20.92
CA ALA A 554 19.88 10.23 -20.52
C ALA A 554 19.99 8.91 -19.72
N MET A 555 19.07 8.67 -18.77
CA MET A 555 19.07 7.45 -17.96
C MET A 555 18.72 6.20 -18.76
N ALA A 556 17.89 6.30 -19.79
CA ALA A 556 17.52 5.18 -20.67
C ALA A 556 18.73 4.53 -21.36
N VAL A 557 19.84 5.25 -21.54
CA VAL A 557 21.07 4.72 -22.13
C VAL A 557 21.71 3.64 -21.25
N PHE A 558 21.57 3.75 -19.94
CA PHE A 558 22.14 2.84 -18.94
C PHE A 558 21.22 1.66 -18.62
N MET A 559 19.99 1.68 -19.11
CA MET A 559 18.96 0.66 -18.84
C MET A 559 18.83 -0.37 -19.99
N LYS A 560 19.94 -0.63 -20.69
CA LYS A 560 19.97 -1.56 -21.84
C LYS A 560 20.78 -2.80 -21.54
#